data_a96ab4e2a00e62d874f50d7175a8ff07
#
_entry.id   a96ab4e2a00e62d874f50d7175a8ff07
#
_cell.length_a   1.000
_cell.length_b   1.000
_cell.length_c   1.000
_cell.angle_alpha   90.00
_cell.angle_beta   90.00
_cell.angle_gamma   90.00
#
_symmetry.space_group_name_H-M   'P 1'
#
loop_
_entity.id
_entity.type
_entity.pdbx_description
1 polymer ?
#
loop_
_entity_poly.entity_id
_entity_poly.type
_entity_poly.pdbx_seq_one_letter_code
_entity_poly.pdbx_strand_id
1 'polypeptide(L)'
;FDIIKRFLDDHKSDCDYICQHIEAENYMNARIILHDVIGLSGNLCCKRLYESAKDLSGVLKSEQPQNADTADFKEQWRLAVGKMTEFLQLSEDSTEQKTEHEQNSQLVKEFLELCGKFDISAADYFQQHRAEFKERMDKTKFRQLEEYINRYDLLSISQSEDLWR
;
A
#
# COMPACT_ATOMS: atom_id res chain seq x y z
N PHE A 1 7.52 -2.19 -4.70
CA PHE A 1 6.06 -2.31 -4.72
C PHE A 1 5.59 -3.12 -5.92
N ASP A 2 5.92 -2.75 -7.13
CA ASP A 2 5.43 -3.37 -8.36
C ASP A 2 5.74 -4.86 -8.47
N ILE A 3 6.89 -5.31 -7.94
CA ILE A 3 7.29 -6.72 -8.00
C ILE A 3 6.42 -7.63 -7.12
N ILE A 4 6.02 -7.15 -5.92
CA ILE A 4 5.13 -7.90 -5.02
C ILE A 4 3.73 -7.98 -5.61
N LYS A 5 3.22 -6.86 -6.13
CA LYS A 5 1.92 -6.80 -6.78
C LYS A 5 1.85 -7.73 -7.99
N ARG A 6 2.85 -7.67 -8.87
CA ARG A 6 2.97 -8.60 -10.00
C ARG A 6 3.03 -10.06 -9.56
N PHE A 7 3.81 -10.37 -8.52
CA PHE A 7 3.86 -11.73 -8.00
C PHE A 7 2.47 -12.22 -7.57
N LEU A 8 1.71 -11.40 -6.83
CA LEU A 8 0.38 -11.77 -6.40
C LEU A 8 -0.63 -11.86 -7.55
N ASP A 9 -0.52 -10.99 -8.55
CA ASP A 9 -1.43 -10.98 -9.70
C ASP A 9 -1.15 -12.16 -10.66
N ASP A 10 0.12 -12.43 -10.96
CA ASP A 10 0.50 -13.38 -12.01
C ASP A 10 0.70 -14.81 -11.48
N HIS A 11 1.11 -14.97 -10.21
CA HIS A 11 1.57 -16.24 -9.64
C HIS A 11 0.68 -16.81 -8.52
N LYS A 12 -0.43 -16.14 -8.18
CA LYS A 12 -1.32 -16.53 -7.07
C LYS A 12 -1.75 -18.00 -7.11
N SER A 13 -1.94 -18.55 -8.29
CA SER A 13 -2.44 -19.92 -8.51
C SER A 13 -1.33 -20.96 -8.73
N ASP A 14 -0.05 -20.56 -8.75
CA ASP A 14 1.05 -21.47 -9.09
C ASP A 14 1.16 -22.63 -8.11
N CYS A 15 0.90 -22.40 -6.82
CA CYS A 15 0.89 -23.48 -5.83
C CYS A 15 -0.14 -24.56 -6.15
N ASP A 16 -1.34 -24.16 -6.54
CA ASP A 16 -2.42 -25.08 -6.89
C ASP A 16 -2.08 -25.85 -8.18
N TYR A 17 -1.54 -25.16 -9.19
CA TYR A 17 -1.10 -25.80 -10.44
C TYR A 17 0.04 -26.81 -10.22
N ILE A 18 1.03 -26.47 -9.39
CA ILE A 18 2.12 -27.38 -9.01
C ILE A 18 1.54 -28.65 -8.38
N CYS A 19 0.65 -28.50 -7.41
CA CYS A 19 0.04 -29.63 -6.71
C CYS A 19 -0.79 -30.50 -7.64
N GLN A 20 -1.62 -29.90 -8.50
CA GLN A 20 -2.41 -30.62 -9.51
C GLN A 20 -1.51 -31.41 -10.47
N HIS A 21 -0.41 -30.84 -10.92
CA HIS A 21 0.54 -31.53 -11.78
C HIS A 21 1.24 -32.69 -11.09
N ILE A 22 1.57 -32.55 -9.79
CA ILE A 22 2.15 -33.66 -9.00
C ILE A 22 1.14 -34.78 -8.81
N GLU A 23 -0.10 -34.46 -8.46
CA GLU A 23 -1.20 -35.45 -8.31
C GLU A 23 -1.51 -36.19 -9.63
N ALA A 24 -1.35 -35.51 -10.74
CA ALA A 24 -1.51 -36.10 -12.10
C ALA A 24 -0.23 -36.77 -12.60
N GLU A 25 0.79 -36.96 -11.76
CA GLU A 25 2.11 -37.53 -12.13
C GLU A 25 2.83 -36.77 -13.27
N ASN A 26 2.40 -35.51 -13.53
CA ASN A 26 3.01 -34.65 -14.54
C ASN A 26 4.15 -33.83 -13.96
N TYR A 27 5.17 -34.52 -13.49
CA TYR A 27 6.30 -33.92 -12.76
C TYR A 27 7.11 -32.92 -13.60
N MET A 28 7.11 -33.07 -14.92
CA MET A 28 7.80 -32.14 -15.83
C MET A 28 7.19 -30.74 -15.72
N ASN A 29 5.87 -30.61 -15.83
CA ASN A 29 5.18 -29.34 -15.76
C ASN A 29 5.24 -28.73 -14.34
N ALA A 30 5.10 -29.56 -13.30
CA ALA A 30 5.29 -29.11 -11.93
C ALA A 30 6.68 -28.48 -11.71
N ARG A 31 7.73 -29.08 -12.30
CA ARG A 31 9.11 -28.57 -12.20
C ARG A 31 9.32 -27.26 -12.96
N ILE A 32 8.65 -27.05 -14.09
CA ILE A 32 8.73 -25.79 -14.84
C ILE A 32 8.18 -24.65 -13.97
N ILE A 33 6.98 -24.81 -13.41
CA ILE A 33 6.38 -23.79 -12.55
C ILE A 33 7.21 -23.58 -11.27
N LEU A 34 7.70 -24.66 -10.63
CA LEU A 34 8.59 -24.57 -9.47
C LEU A 34 9.87 -23.80 -9.76
N HIS A 35 10.43 -23.91 -10.96
CA HIS A 35 11.62 -23.16 -11.37
C HIS A 35 11.37 -21.65 -11.30
N ASP A 36 10.23 -21.19 -11.79
CA ASP A 36 9.84 -19.78 -11.76
C ASP A 36 9.60 -19.32 -10.32
N VAL A 37 8.91 -20.14 -9.50
CA VAL A 37 8.71 -19.88 -8.07
C VAL A 37 10.03 -19.75 -7.32
N ILE A 38 11.01 -20.61 -7.58
CA ILE A 38 12.35 -20.54 -6.97
C ILE A 38 13.02 -19.20 -7.33
N GLY A 39 13.01 -18.81 -8.60
CA GLY A 39 13.57 -17.54 -9.04
C GLY A 39 12.91 -16.33 -8.39
N LEU A 40 11.58 -16.31 -8.38
CA LEU A 40 10.78 -15.21 -7.81
C LEU A 40 10.94 -15.11 -6.28
N SER A 41 10.87 -16.24 -5.57
CA SER A 41 11.05 -16.25 -4.11
C SER A 41 12.45 -15.81 -3.67
N GLY A 42 13.47 -16.11 -4.49
CA GLY A 42 14.83 -15.61 -4.30
C GLY A 42 14.89 -14.08 -4.43
N ASN A 43 14.30 -13.52 -5.49
CA ASN A 43 14.26 -12.08 -5.74
C ASN A 43 13.44 -11.31 -4.67
N LEU A 44 12.40 -11.94 -4.14
CA LEU A 44 11.56 -11.38 -3.08
C LEU A 44 12.11 -11.61 -1.66
N CYS A 45 13.29 -12.21 -1.54
CA CYS A 45 13.91 -12.58 -0.26
C CYS A 45 13.03 -13.48 0.64
N CYS A 46 12.12 -14.27 0.04
CA CYS A 46 11.24 -15.21 0.70
C CYS A 46 11.99 -16.53 0.99
N LYS A 47 12.98 -16.48 1.87
CA LYS A 47 13.93 -17.57 2.09
C LYS A 47 13.29 -18.93 2.34
N ARG A 48 12.26 -19.01 3.19
CA ARG A 48 11.57 -20.26 3.51
C ARG A 48 10.83 -20.84 2.32
N LEU A 49 10.13 -19.98 1.55
CA LEU A 49 9.47 -20.43 0.33
C LEU A 49 10.49 -20.89 -0.72
N TYR A 50 11.61 -20.18 -0.85
CA TYR A 50 12.71 -20.58 -1.73
C TYR A 50 13.26 -21.96 -1.37
N GLU A 51 13.54 -22.21 -0.09
CA GLU A 51 14.08 -23.49 0.40
C GLU A 51 13.09 -24.64 0.17
N SER A 52 11.82 -24.46 0.58
CA SER A 52 10.80 -25.50 0.39
C SER A 52 10.50 -25.81 -1.08
N ALA A 53 10.48 -24.79 -1.96
CA ALA A 53 10.32 -24.98 -3.41
C ALA A 53 11.53 -25.73 -4.01
N LYS A 54 12.73 -25.43 -3.55
CA LYS A 54 13.96 -26.08 -3.98
C LYS A 54 14.00 -27.55 -3.56
N ASP A 55 13.62 -27.83 -2.31
CA ASP A 55 13.54 -29.20 -1.78
C ASP A 55 12.52 -30.03 -2.57
N LEU A 56 11.32 -29.51 -2.77
CA LEU A 56 10.29 -30.15 -3.59
C LEU A 56 10.79 -30.39 -5.02
N SER A 57 11.44 -29.42 -5.65
CA SER A 57 12.05 -29.58 -6.98
C SER A 57 13.12 -30.67 -7.01
N GLY A 58 13.88 -30.84 -5.91
CA GLY A 58 14.86 -31.90 -5.75
C GLY A 58 14.21 -33.28 -5.74
N VAL A 59 13.13 -33.46 -5.00
CA VAL A 59 12.37 -34.73 -4.96
C VAL A 59 11.78 -35.05 -6.33
N LEU A 60 11.21 -34.07 -7.03
CA LEU A 60 10.64 -34.26 -8.39
C LEU A 60 11.70 -34.59 -9.45
N LYS A 61 12.98 -34.38 -9.18
CA LYS A 61 14.11 -34.76 -10.06
C LYS A 61 14.71 -36.11 -9.68
N SER A 62 14.33 -36.69 -8.54
CA SER A 62 14.85 -37.96 -8.07
C SER A 62 14.27 -39.13 -8.85
N GLU A 63 14.75 -40.34 -8.54
CA GLU A 63 14.22 -41.59 -9.10
C GLU A 63 12.82 -41.94 -8.57
N GLN A 64 12.38 -41.26 -7.50
CA GLN A 64 11.10 -41.55 -6.83
C GLN A 64 10.27 -40.26 -6.65
N PRO A 65 9.88 -39.58 -7.74
CA PRO A 65 9.12 -38.32 -7.68
C PRO A 65 7.73 -38.49 -7.06
N GLN A 66 7.18 -39.71 -7.07
CA GLN A 66 5.91 -40.06 -6.42
C GLN A 66 5.93 -39.90 -4.88
N ASN A 67 7.11 -39.81 -4.28
CA ASN A 67 7.27 -39.56 -2.84
C ASN A 67 7.24 -38.06 -2.49
N ALA A 68 6.93 -37.18 -3.45
CA ALA A 68 6.88 -35.75 -3.21
C ALA A 68 5.78 -35.39 -2.21
N ASP A 69 6.18 -34.84 -1.06
CA ASP A 69 5.26 -34.23 -0.09
C ASP A 69 5.18 -32.73 -0.35
N THR A 70 3.97 -32.24 -0.59
CA THR A 70 3.71 -30.82 -0.87
C THR A 70 3.30 -30.02 0.35
N ALA A 71 3.19 -30.65 1.54
CA ALA A 71 2.63 -30.00 2.73
C ALA A 71 3.44 -28.79 3.18
N ASP A 72 4.75 -28.93 3.30
CA ASP A 72 5.63 -27.81 3.67
C ASP A 72 5.61 -26.69 2.62
N PHE A 73 5.69 -27.05 1.34
CA PHE A 73 5.62 -26.06 0.26
C PHE A 73 4.31 -25.27 0.29
N LYS A 74 3.16 -25.92 0.43
CA LYS A 74 1.84 -25.26 0.57
C LYS A 74 1.81 -24.28 1.74
N GLU A 75 2.35 -24.68 2.89
CA GLU A 75 2.38 -23.83 4.08
C GLU A 75 3.29 -22.62 3.90
N GLN A 76 4.50 -22.80 3.36
CA GLN A 76 5.42 -21.67 3.09
C GLN A 76 4.86 -20.73 2.04
N TRP A 77 4.16 -21.26 1.01
CA TRP A 77 3.45 -20.46 0.03
C TRP A 77 2.37 -19.60 0.68
N ARG A 78 1.49 -20.22 1.46
CA ARG A 78 0.41 -19.53 2.17
C ARG A 78 0.94 -18.40 3.07
N LEU A 79 2.01 -18.67 3.82
CA LEU A 79 2.65 -17.68 4.68
C LEU A 79 3.28 -16.53 3.88
N ALA A 80 3.95 -16.82 2.77
CA ALA A 80 4.56 -15.80 1.92
C ALA A 80 3.51 -14.89 1.29
N VAL A 81 2.48 -15.47 0.66
CA VAL A 81 1.36 -14.73 0.05
C VAL A 81 0.62 -13.88 1.08
N GLY A 82 0.35 -14.45 2.28
CA GLY A 82 -0.31 -13.72 3.36
C GLY A 82 0.48 -12.48 3.79
N LYS A 83 1.79 -12.61 4.00
CA LYS A 83 2.65 -11.48 4.38
C LYS A 83 2.78 -10.43 3.27
N MET A 84 2.84 -10.84 2.02
CA MET A 84 2.88 -9.91 0.89
C MET A 84 1.58 -9.12 0.77
N THR A 85 0.44 -9.77 0.96
CA THR A 85 -0.88 -9.14 0.95
C THR A 85 -1.01 -8.13 2.10
N GLU A 86 -0.64 -8.53 3.31
CA GLU A 86 -0.62 -7.65 4.48
C GLU A 86 0.29 -6.42 4.26
N PHE A 87 1.48 -6.64 3.72
CA PHE A 87 2.41 -5.56 3.40
C PHE A 87 1.84 -4.56 2.39
N LEU A 88 1.14 -5.02 1.34
CA LEU A 88 0.50 -4.13 0.37
C LEU A 88 -0.65 -3.34 1.00
N GLN A 89 -1.48 -3.97 1.83
CA GLN A 89 -2.58 -3.30 2.53
C GLN A 89 -2.06 -2.19 3.46
N LEU A 90 -1.05 -2.50 4.29
CA LEU A 90 -0.43 -1.51 5.17
C LEU A 90 0.22 -0.35 4.42
N SER A 91 0.68 -0.58 3.22
CA SER A 91 1.32 0.44 2.40
C SER A 91 0.32 1.27 1.62
N GLU A 92 -0.82 0.72 1.22
CA GLU A 92 -1.94 1.47 0.63
C GLU A 92 -2.56 2.39 1.68
N ASP A 93 -2.86 1.89 2.87
CA ASP A 93 -3.33 2.69 4.01
C ASP A 93 -2.35 3.82 4.38
N SER A 94 -1.04 3.53 4.34
CA SER A 94 0.00 4.54 4.60
C SER A 94 0.12 5.57 3.48
N THR A 95 -0.22 5.22 2.25
CA THR A 95 -0.17 6.12 1.09
C THR A 95 -1.41 7.01 1.04
N GLU A 96 -2.58 6.50 1.39
CA GLU A 96 -3.80 7.29 1.53
C GLU A 96 -3.66 8.32 2.65
N GLN A 97 -3.17 7.93 3.82
CA GLN A 97 -2.91 8.84 4.93
C GLN A 97 -1.81 9.88 4.63
N LYS A 98 -0.76 9.52 3.87
CA LYS A 98 0.27 10.48 3.43
C LYS A 98 -0.25 11.47 2.40
N THR A 99 -1.03 11.03 1.42
CA THR A 99 -1.64 11.92 0.41
C THR A 99 -2.65 12.88 1.02
N GLU A 100 -3.47 12.42 1.96
CA GLU A 100 -4.38 13.30 2.72
C GLU A 100 -3.62 14.30 3.58
N HIS A 101 -2.55 13.86 4.26
CA HIS A 101 -1.78 14.75 5.14
C HIS A 101 -0.93 15.77 4.34
N GLU A 102 -0.39 15.40 3.19
CA GLU A 102 0.34 16.31 2.30
C GLU A 102 -0.61 17.28 1.60
N GLN A 103 -1.76 16.85 1.09
CA GLN A 103 -2.78 17.72 0.52
C GLN A 103 -3.38 18.65 1.59
N ASN A 104 -3.55 18.15 2.82
CA ASN A 104 -4.00 18.92 3.97
C ASN A 104 -3.03 20.03 4.35
N SER A 105 -1.74 19.70 4.40
CA SER A 105 -0.67 20.66 4.65
C SER A 105 -0.57 21.71 3.55
N GLN A 106 -0.77 21.31 2.30
CA GLN A 106 -0.67 22.20 1.14
C GLN A 106 -1.83 23.20 1.09
N LEU A 107 -3.06 22.77 1.31
CA LEU A 107 -4.25 23.64 1.32
C LEU A 107 -4.15 24.75 2.37
N VAL A 108 -3.78 24.42 3.61
CA VAL A 108 -3.57 25.41 4.68
C VAL A 108 -2.41 26.33 4.34
N LYS A 109 -1.33 25.80 3.79
CA LYS A 109 -0.15 26.59 3.40
C LYS A 109 -0.45 27.62 2.32
N GLU A 110 -1.12 27.20 1.25
CA GLU A 110 -1.53 28.10 0.16
C GLU A 110 -2.48 29.20 0.66
N PHE A 111 -3.44 28.84 1.50
CA PHE A 111 -4.35 29.79 2.12
C PHE A 111 -3.61 30.81 2.99
N LEU A 112 -2.68 30.35 3.84
CA LEU A 112 -1.88 31.24 4.67
C LEU A 112 -0.95 32.15 3.89
N GLU A 113 -0.43 31.68 2.75
CA GLU A 113 0.36 32.52 1.84
C GLU A 113 -0.49 33.66 1.24
N LEU A 114 -1.73 33.38 0.84
CA LEU A 114 -2.66 34.40 0.37
C LEU A 114 -3.00 35.40 1.47
N CYS A 115 -3.30 34.93 2.66
CA CYS A 115 -3.56 35.80 3.82
C CYS A 115 -2.34 36.68 4.18
N GLY A 116 -1.13 36.12 4.16
CA GLY A 116 0.11 36.84 4.46
C GLY A 116 0.49 37.91 3.41
N LYS A 117 0.02 37.73 2.17
CA LYS A 117 0.17 38.71 1.09
C LYS A 117 -0.95 39.75 1.06
N PHE A 118 -1.93 39.66 1.95
CA PHE A 118 -3.16 40.47 1.95
C PHE A 118 -3.94 40.39 0.64
N ASP A 119 -3.90 39.21 0.01
CA ASP A 119 -4.56 38.98 -1.27
C ASP A 119 -6.06 38.75 -1.07
N ILE A 120 -6.88 39.54 -1.80
CA ILE A 120 -8.36 39.45 -1.75
C ILE A 120 -8.82 38.06 -2.18
N SER A 121 -8.06 37.36 -3.02
CA SER A 121 -8.36 36.00 -3.44
C SER A 121 -8.35 34.96 -2.30
N ALA A 122 -7.81 35.32 -1.12
CA ALA A 122 -7.89 34.45 0.06
C ALA A 122 -9.33 34.15 0.48
N ALA A 123 -10.24 35.11 0.35
CA ALA A 123 -11.67 34.91 0.65
C ALA A 123 -12.33 33.94 -0.36
N ASP A 124 -12.02 34.07 -1.63
CA ASP A 124 -12.53 33.20 -2.70
C ASP A 124 -11.95 31.78 -2.55
N TYR A 125 -10.66 31.66 -2.24
CA TYR A 125 -10.01 30.39 -1.95
C TYR A 125 -10.65 29.67 -0.76
N PHE A 126 -10.91 30.39 0.34
CA PHE A 126 -11.63 29.83 1.47
C PHE A 126 -13.03 29.35 1.10
N GLN A 127 -13.80 30.12 0.34
CA GLN A 127 -15.14 29.71 -0.09
C GLN A 127 -15.11 28.46 -0.97
N GLN A 128 -14.15 28.37 -1.87
CA GLN A 128 -13.95 27.21 -2.74
C GLN A 128 -13.65 25.93 -1.94
N HIS A 129 -12.84 26.04 -0.90
CA HIS A 129 -12.38 24.94 -0.07
C HIS A 129 -13.08 24.85 1.30
N ARG A 130 -14.22 25.54 1.45
CA ARG A 130 -14.92 25.67 2.76
C ARG A 130 -15.29 24.36 3.40
N ALA A 131 -15.70 23.36 2.62
CA ALA A 131 -16.07 22.03 3.11
C ALA A 131 -14.85 21.33 3.72
N GLU A 132 -13.71 21.42 3.07
CA GLU A 132 -12.45 20.83 3.49
C GLU A 132 -11.91 21.46 4.78
N PHE A 133 -11.99 22.79 4.92
CA PHE A 133 -11.65 23.47 6.19
C PHE A 133 -12.58 23.07 7.32
N LYS A 134 -13.88 22.93 7.04
CA LYS A 134 -14.88 22.53 8.05
C LYS A 134 -14.68 21.11 8.59
N GLU A 135 -14.22 20.19 7.76
CA GLU A 135 -13.93 18.80 8.16
C GLU A 135 -12.67 18.70 9.03
N ARG A 136 -11.74 19.63 8.84
CA ARG A 136 -10.41 19.61 9.48
C ARG A 136 -10.29 20.41 10.77
N MET A 137 -11.19 21.35 10.99
CA MET A 137 -11.15 22.24 12.14
C MET A 137 -12.28 21.89 13.12
N ASP A 138 -12.02 22.09 14.42
CA ASP A 138 -13.13 22.06 15.35
C ASP A 138 -14.13 23.19 15.06
N LYS A 139 -15.37 23.00 15.48
CA LYS A 139 -16.47 23.95 15.19
C LYS A 139 -16.18 25.37 15.64
N THR A 140 -15.44 25.54 16.73
CA THR A 140 -15.13 26.85 17.31
C THR A 140 -14.11 27.58 16.45
N LYS A 141 -13.03 26.89 16.07
CA LYS A 141 -11.98 27.42 15.22
C LYS A 141 -12.49 27.72 13.80
N PHE A 142 -13.30 26.84 13.24
CA PHE A 142 -13.90 27.06 11.94
C PHE A 142 -14.77 28.32 11.92
N ARG A 143 -15.61 28.52 12.95
CA ARG A 143 -16.44 29.71 13.09
C ARG A 143 -15.59 30.98 13.24
N GLN A 144 -14.52 30.91 14.01
CA GLN A 144 -13.60 32.04 14.15
C GLN A 144 -12.90 32.39 12.84
N LEU A 145 -12.51 31.38 12.05
CA LEU A 145 -11.96 31.58 10.71
C LEU A 145 -12.98 32.26 9.80
N GLU A 146 -14.23 31.81 9.79
CA GLU A 146 -15.31 32.44 9.03
C GLU A 146 -15.53 33.92 9.42
N GLU A 147 -15.44 34.23 10.72
CA GLU A 147 -15.58 35.61 11.21
C GLU A 147 -14.42 36.48 10.70
N TYR A 148 -13.19 36.01 10.72
CA TYR A 148 -12.04 36.74 10.18
C TYR A 148 -12.16 36.96 8.66
N ILE A 149 -12.52 35.95 7.90
CA ILE A 149 -12.73 36.06 6.46
C ILE A 149 -13.83 37.07 6.13
N ASN A 150 -14.99 37.01 6.80
CA ASN A 150 -16.10 37.92 6.59
C ASN A 150 -15.76 39.40 6.89
N ARG A 151 -14.77 39.63 7.76
CA ARG A 151 -14.25 40.95 8.09
C ARG A 151 -13.04 41.36 7.26
N TYR A 152 -12.58 40.50 6.33
CA TYR A 152 -11.32 40.66 5.61
C TYR A 152 -10.11 40.87 6.54
N ASP A 153 -10.16 40.30 7.75
CA ASP A 153 -9.07 40.39 8.72
C ASP A 153 -8.03 39.30 8.47
N LEU A 154 -7.36 39.39 7.32
CA LEU A 154 -6.36 38.42 6.86
C LEU A 154 -5.11 38.42 7.77
N LEU A 155 -4.84 39.54 8.45
CA LEU A 155 -3.72 39.65 9.38
C LEU A 155 -3.93 38.73 10.59
N SER A 156 -5.12 38.79 11.20
CA SER A 156 -5.45 37.92 12.33
C SER A 156 -5.39 36.44 11.96
N ILE A 157 -5.78 36.07 10.75
CA ILE A 157 -5.68 34.68 10.25
C ILE A 157 -4.22 34.25 10.15
N SER A 158 -3.35 35.07 9.58
CA SER A 158 -1.93 34.74 9.37
C SER A 158 -1.12 34.68 10.67
N GLN A 159 -1.55 35.40 11.72
CA GLN A 159 -0.86 35.48 13.02
C GLN A 159 -1.43 34.54 14.08
N SER A 160 -2.59 33.92 13.87
CA SER A 160 -3.25 33.06 14.84
C SER A 160 -2.69 31.64 14.81
N GLU A 161 -1.61 31.36 15.53
CA GLU A 161 -1.09 29.99 15.69
C GLU A 161 -2.15 29.02 16.26
N ASP A 162 -3.03 29.49 17.14
CA ASP A 162 -4.06 28.67 17.79
C ASP A 162 -5.14 28.17 16.82
N LEU A 163 -5.36 28.84 15.70
CA LEU A 163 -6.27 28.42 14.65
C LEU A 163 -5.80 27.14 13.94
N TRP A 164 -4.49 26.97 13.85
CA TRP A 164 -3.85 25.97 13.01
C TRP A 164 -3.22 24.79 13.80
N ARG A 165 -3.24 24.84 15.11
CA ARG A 165 -2.85 23.76 16.02
C ARG A 165 -4.08 22.92 16.39
#